data_28da849fc7ec0876dfe422a4fdfd9f62
#
_entry.id   28da849fc7ec0876dfe422a4fdfd9f62
#
_cell.length_a   1.000
_cell.length_b   1.000
_cell.length_c   1.000
_cell.angle_alpha   90.00
_cell.angle_beta   90.00
_cell.angle_gamma   90.00
#
_symmetry.space_group_name_H-M   'P 1'
#
loop_
_entity.id
_entity.type
_entity.pdbx_description
1 polymer ?
#
loop_
_entity_poly.entity_id
_entity_poly.type
_entity_poly.pdbx_seq_one_letter_code
_entity_poly.pdbx_strand_id
1 'polypeptide(L)'
;MDKEKRLELIKRNTAEIVTEPELIELLKEKKKPVAYCGYEPNGPLHLGHLVTITKLQDLEEAGCSVKILLADIHALLNRKGEEHEIEQEVKNWKKTIKALGIKAEIVLGSSFQFKKEYQFEVMKLAQHTTINRGLRSMQEIARDIDNATISQLWYPLMQVADIKLMGVDIAVGGTDDAAVDEHR
;
A
#
# COMPACT_ATOMS: atom_id res chain seq x y z
N MET A 1 -23.38 8.21 -9.57
CA MET A 1 -23.51 6.74 -9.42
C MET A 1 -24.21 6.49 -8.09
N ASP A 2 -25.13 5.55 -8.07
CA ASP A 2 -25.86 5.11 -6.87
C ASP A 2 -24.91 4.42 -5.86
N LYS A 3 -25.27 4.48 -4.56
CA LYS A 3 -24.45 3.91 -3.48
C LYS A 3 -24.32 2.40 -3.56
N GLU A 4 -25.40 1.71 -3.96
CA GLU A 4 -25.40 0.25 -4.13
C GLU A 4 -24.42 -0.17 -5.23
N LYS A 5 -24.47 0.50 -6.36
CA LYS A 5 -23.54 0.24 -7.48
C LYS A 5 -22.08 0.54 -7.11
N ARG A 6 -21.84 1.57 -6.27
CA ARG A 6 -20.48 1.84 -5.74
C ARG A 6 -19.98 0.70 -4.88
N LEU A 7 -20.82 0.24 -3.95
CA LEU A 7 -20.47 -0.87 -3.06
C LEU A 7 -20.22 -2.16 -3.84
N GLU A 8 -21.03 -2.45 -4.85
CA GLU A 8 -20.87 -3.61 -5.74
C GLU A 8 -19.51 -3.58 -6.44
N LEU A 9 -19.12 -2.44 -7.02
CA LEU A 9 -17.81 -2.27 -7.67
C LEU A 9 -16.65 -2.48 -6.69
N ILE A 10 -16.76 -1.92 -5.47
CA ILE A 10 -15.73 -2.07 -4.45
C ILE A 10 -15.63 -3.52 -3.97
N LYS A 11 -16.73 -4.25 -3.89
CA LYS A 11 -16.77 -5.67 -3.49
C LYS A 11 -16.37 -6.63 -4.61
N ARG A 12 -16.45 -6.22 -5.86
CA ARG A 12 -16.17 -7.07 -7.04
C ARG A 12 -14.76 -7.63 -6.96
N ASN A 13 -14.59 -8.95 -7.04
CA ASN A 13 -13.30 -9.64 -7.01
C ASN A 13 -12.44 -9.33 -5.77
N THR A 14 -13.07 -9.06 -4.63
CA THR A 14 -12.42 -8.87 -3.34
C THR A 14 -12.67 -10.13 -2.51
N ALA A 15 -11.61 -10.74 -1.98
CA ALA A 15 -11.71 -11.94 -1.16
C ALA A 15 -12.27 -11.60 0.23
N GLU A 16 -11.84 -10.47 0.79
CA GLU A 16 -12.20 -10.03 2.14
C GLU A 16 -12.28 -8.50 2.21
N ILE A 17 -13.11 -7.99 3.11
CA ILE A 17 -13.23 -6.55 3.44
C ILE A 17 -13.21 -6.39 4.95
N VAL A 18 -12.23 -5.68 5.46
CA VAL A 18 -12.04 -5.39 6.89
C VAL A 18 -12.34 -3.90 7.14
N THR A 19 -13.57 -3.49 7.54
CA THR A 19 -14.81 -4.27 7.65
C THR A 19 -15.87 -3.72 6.70
N GLU A 20 -16.83 -4.56 6.26
CA GLU A 20 -17.90 -4.10 5.36
C GLU A 20 -18.81 -3.01 6.00
N PRO A 21 -19.19 -3.07 7.28
CA PRO A 21 -19.95 -2.00 7.91
C PRO A 21 -19.23 -0.64 7.89
N GLU A 22 -17.91 -0.61 8.14
CA GLU A 22 -17.11 0.62 8.10
C GLU A 22 -17.02 1.17 6.67
N LEU A 23 -16.89 0.30 5.66
CA LEU A 23 -16.91 0.70 4.27
C LEU A 23 -18.24 1.36 3.89
N ILE A 24 -19.37 0.77 4.33
CA ILE A 24 -20.70 1.34 4.07
C ILE A 24 -20.83 2.74 4.70
N GLU A 25 -20.33 2.92 5.93
CA GLU A 25 -20.37 4.21 6.61
C GLU A 25 -19.46 5.23 5.91
N LEU A 26 -18.24 4.86 5.56
CA LEU A 26 -17.33 5.68 4.79
C LEU A 26 -17.97 6.20 3.48
N LEU A 27 -18.68 5.33 2.75
CA LEU A 27 -19.33 5.71 1.50
C LEU A 27 -20.56 6.63 1.71
N LYS A 28 -21.12 6.69 2.92
CA LYS A 28 -22.16 7.68 3.28
C LYS A 28 -21.54 9.04 3.55
N GLU A 29 -20.42 9.06 4.26
CA GLU A 29 -19.76 10.28 4.72
C GLU A 29 -18.91 10.95 3.62
N LYS A 30 -18.15 10.15 2.87
CA LYS A 30 -17.22 10.62 1.85
C LYS A 30 -17.70 10.35 0.43
N LYS A 31 -17.89 11.43 -0.34
CA LYS A 31 -18.21 11.32 -1.79
C LYS A 31 -17.04 10.72 -2.59
N LYS A 32 -15.80 11.04 -2.20
CA LYS A 32 -14.58 10.67 -2.91
C LYS A 32 -13.51 10.15 -1.93
N PRO A 33 -13.69 8.93 -1.38
CA PRO A 33 -12.70 8.34 -0.49
C PRO A 33 -11.38 8.10 -1.24
N VAL A 34 -10.27 8.13 -0.50
CA VAL A 34 -8.93 7.86 -1.03
C VAL A 34 -8.67 6.37 -0.97
N ALA A 35 -8.52 5.74 -2.13
CA ALA A 35 -8.12 4.34 -2.26
C ALA A 35 -6.63 4.25 -2.61
N TYR A 36 -5.95 3.23 -2.09
CA TYR A 36 -4.49 3.11 -2.16
C TYR A 36 -4.07 1.67 -2.38
N CYS A 37 -2.97 1.49 -3.13
CA CYS A 37 -2.17 0.29 -3.13
C CYS A 37 -0.69 0.68 -3.22
N GLY A 38 0.16 0.00 -2.43
CA GLY A 38 1.61 0.15 -2.46
C GLY A 38 2.28 -0.97 -3.26
N TYR A 39 3.33 -0.64 -3.99
CA TYR A 39 4.14 -1.60 -4.75
C TYR A 39 5.62 -1.31 -4.55
N GLU A 40 6.39 -2.34 -4.25
CA GLU A 40 7.85 -2.28 -4.31
C GLU A 40 8.31 -2.42 -5.77
N PRO A 41 8.98 -1.41 -6.36
CA PRO A 41 9.46 -1.50 -7.73
C PRO A 41 10.78 -2.30 -7.80
N ASN A 42 10.70 -3.61 -7.60
CA ASN A 42 11.85 -4.53 -7.52
C ASN A 42 12.01 -5.43 -8.76
N GLY A 43 11.49 -5.00 -9.89
CA GLY A 43 11.47 -5.68 -11.17
C GLY A 43 10.30 -5.21 -12.02
N PRO A 44 10.12 -5.72 -13.25
CA PRO A 44 9.07 -5.28 -14.15
C PRO A 44 7.67 -5.62 -13.59
N LEU A 45 6.72 -4.73 -13.86
CA LEU A 45 5.32 -5.00 -13.58
C LEU A 45 4.87 -6.24 -14.37
N HIS A 46 4.26 -7.21 -13.69
CA HIS A 46 3.84 -8.49 -14.26
C HIS A 46 2.36 -8.80 -13.95
N LEU A 47 1.86 -9.91 -14.49
CA LEU A 47 0.45 -10.30 -14.39
C LEU A 47 -0.09 -10.37 -12.95
N GLY A 48 0.74 -10.77 -11.96
CA GLY A 48 0.33 -10.77 -10.55
C GLY A 48 -0.07 -9.40 -10.05
N HIS A 49 0.62 -8.34 -10.47
CA HIS A 49 0.26 -6.96 -10.11
C HIS A 49 -1.03 -6.47 -10.78
N LEU A 50 -1.40 -7.06 -11.93
CA LEU A 50 -2.64 -6.65 -12.62
C LEU A 50 -3.90 -6.96 -11.80
N VAL A 51 -3.85 -7.93 -10.90
CA VAL A 51 -4.98 -8.25 -10.01
C VAL A 51 -5.34 -7.02 -9.16
N THR A 52 -4.37 -6.48 -8.44
CA THR A 52 -4.56 -5.28 -7.60
C THR A 52 -4.76 -4.02 -8.43
N ILE A 53 -4.08 -3.88 -9.57
CA ILE A 53 -4.27 -2.75 -10.49
C ILE A 53 -5.68 -2.74 -11.06
N THR A 54 -6.23 -3.88 -11.47
CA THR A 54 -7.63 -3.98 -11.92
C THR A 54 -8.59 -3.60 -10.80
N LYS A 55 -8.27 -4.00 -9.55
CA LYS A 55 -9.05 -3.57 -8.39
C LYS A 55 -9.02 -2.06 -8.18
N LEU A 56 -7.88 -1.42 -8.39
CA LEU A 56 -7.79 0.04 -8.34
C LEU A 56 -8.62 0.71 -9.45
N GLN A 57 -8.75 0.09 -10.63
CA GLN A 57 -9.65 0.58 -11.68
C GLN A 57 -11.13 0.48 -11.25
N ASP A 58 -11.53 -0.62 -10.58
CA ASP A 58 -12.87 -0.76 -10.00
C ASP A 58 -13.15 0.36 -8.97
N LEU A 59 -12.17 0.68 -8.13
CA LEU A 59 -12.27 1.74 -7.13
C LEU A 59 -12.34 3.13 -7.78
N GLU A 60 -11.59 3.36 -8.87
CA GLU A 60 -11.70 4.58 -9.67
C GLU A 60 -13.11 4.71 -10.27
N GLU A 61 -13.63 3.64 -10.88
CA GLU A 61 -15.00 3.60 -11.42
C GLU A 61 -16.03 3.82 -10.31
N ALA A 62 -15.81 3.28 -9.10
CA ALA A 62 -16.63 3.54 -7.94
C ALA A 62 -16.56 4.99 -7.42
N GLY A 63 -15.74 5.84 -8.02
CA GLY A 63 -15.60 7.26 -7.69
C GLY A 63 -14.63 7.56 -6.56
N CYS A 64 -13.71 6.66 -6.24
CA CYS A 64 -12.62 6.90 -5.31
C CYS A 64 -11.51 7.75 -5.96
N SER A 65 -10.73 8.42 -5.13
CA SER A 65 -9.45 9.03 -5.52
C SER A 65 -8.36 7.99 -5.37
N VAL A 66 -7.81 7.50 -6.47
CA VAL A 66 -6.84 6.40 -6.42
C VAL A 66 -5.43 6.95 -6.30
N LYS A 67 -4.66 6.41 -5.35
CA LYS A 67 -3.24 6.62 -5.18
C LYS A 67 -2.46 5.31 -5.35
N ILE A 68 -1.37 5.36 -6.08
CA ILE A 68 -0.42 4.25 -6.19
C ILE A 68 0.90 4.72 -5.57
N LEU A 69 1.31 4.06 -4.49
CA LEU A 69 2.63 4.29 -3.91
C LEU A 69 3.64 3.40 -4.62
N LEU A 70 4.65 4.00 -5.25
CA LEU A 70 5.87 3.29 -5.62
C LEU A 70 6.82 3.37 -4.42
N ALA A 71 6.88 2.28 -3.68
CA ALA A 71 7.54 2.17 -2.37
C ALA A 71 9.04 1.87 -2.55
N ASP A 72 9.77 2.83 -3.15
CA ASP A 72 11.20 2.72 -3.49
C ASP A 72 12.09 2.57 -2.24
N ILE A 73 11.79 3.28 -1.16
CA ILE A 73 12.54 3.14 0.09
C ILE A 73 12.23 1.79 0.76
N HIS A 74 11.00 1.29 0.69
CA HIS A 74 10.68 -0.05 1.17
C HIS A 74 11.45 -1.13 0.40
N ALA A 75 11.53 -1.02 -0.94
CA ALA A 75 12.31 -1.92 -1.77
C ALA A 75 13.80 -1.93 -1.36
N LEU A 76 14.36 -0.76 -1.08
CA LEU A 76 15.73 -0.62 -0.61
C LEU A 76 15.94 -1.27 0.77
N LEU A 77 15.07 -0.97 1.75
CA LEU A 77 15.12 -1.53 3.10
C LEU A 77 14.92 -3.04 3.13
N ASN A 78 14.11 -3.56 2.20
CA ASN A 78 13.86 -4.98 2.03
C ASN A 78 14.90 -5.69 1.14
N ARG A 79 15.99 -4.98 0.77
CA ARG A 79 17.12 -5.51 0.00
C ARG A 79 16.71 -6.11 -1.36
N LYS A 80 15.76 -5.45 -2.02
CA LYS A 80 15.21 -5.90 -3.32
C LYS A 80 15.99 -5.41 -4.54
N GLY A 81 17.09 -4.69 -4.35
CA GLY A 81 17.98 -4.17 -5.38
C GLY A 81 18.80 -3.00 -4.88
N GLU A 82 19.76 -2.57 -5.69
CA GLU A 82 20.55 -1.36 -5.46
C GLU A 82 19.73 -0.11 -5.82
N GLU A 83 20.07 1.04 -5.25
CA GLU A 83 19.33 2.30 -5.43
C GLU A 83 19.10 2.65 -6.90
N HIS A 84 20.14 2.51 -7.75
CA HIS A 84 20.03 2.83 -9.17
C HIS A 84 19.12 1.87 -9.95
N GLU A 85 19.04 0.59 -9.54
CA GLU A 85 18.15 -0.41 -10.13
C GLU A 85 16.69 -0.08 -9.79
N ILE A 86 16.43 0.24 -8.52
CA ILE A 86 15.10 0.65 -8.03
C ILE A 86 14.64 1.92 -8.75
N GLU A 87 15.53 2.92 -8.92
CA GLU A 87 15.19 4.13 -9.68
C GLU A 87 14.81 3.83 -11.14
N GLN A 88 15.50 2.89 -11.78
CA GLN A 88 15.18 2.48 -13.14
C GLN A 88 13.82 1.79 -13.21
N GLU A 89 13.53 0.90 -12.26
CA GLU A 89 12.23 0.23 -12.18
C GLU A 89 11.09 1.20 -11.87
N VAL A 90 11.30 2.19 -11.01
CA VAL A 90 10.33 3.28 -10.79
C VAL A 90 9.95 3.97 -12.11
N LYS A 91 10.92 4.25 -12.97
CA LYS A 91 10.65 4.86 -14.29
C LYS A 91 9.85 3.93 -15.20
N ASN A 92 10.16 2.63 -15.18
CA ASN A 92 9.46 1.61 -15.95
C ASN A 92 8.01 1.45 -15.45
N TRP A 93 7.81 1.35 -14.13
CA TRP A 93 6.50 1.26 -13.50
C TRP A 93 5.60 2.45 -13.84
N LYS A 94 6.12 3.68 -13.74
CA LYS A 94 5.37 4.90 -14.11
C LYS A 94 4.89 4.87 -15.56
N LYS A 95 5.74 4.39 -16.49
CA LYS A 95 5.36 4.25 -17.91
C LYS A 95 4.25 3.19 -18.10
N THR A 96 4.42 2.03 -17.45
CA THR A 96 3.46 0.91 -17.57
C THR A 96 2.11 1.26 -16.96
N ILE A 97 2.07 1.85 -15.75
CA ILE A 97 0.82 2.31 -15.11
C ILE A 97 0.09 3.31 -16.00
N LYS A 98 0.83 4.25 -16.60
CA LYS A 98 0.24 5.21 -17.55
C LYS A 98 -0.32 4.53 -18.80
N ALA A 99 0.36 3.51 -19.32
CA ALA A 99 -0.10 2.74 -20.49
C ALA A 99 -1.36 1.91 -20.20
N LEU A 100 -1.55 1.49 -18.94
CA LEU A 100 -2.77 0.78 -18.49
C LEU A 100 -4.00 1.69 -18.36
N GLY A 101 -3.83 3.01 -18.52
CA GLY A 101 -4.93 3.98 -18.56
C GLY A 101 -5.59 4.28 -17.21
N ILE A 102 -5.03 3.83 -16.09
CA ILE A 102 -5.52 4.17 -14.76
C ILE A 102 -5.22 5.63 -14.42
N LYS A 103 -6.22 6.34 -13.91
CA LYS A 103 -6.10 7.76 -13.50
C LYS A 103 -5.71 7.88 -12.02
N ALA A 104 -4.66 7.18 -11.63
CA ALA A 104 -4.14 7.23 -10.28
C ALA A 104 -3.10 8.33 -10.10
N GLU A 105 -3.08 8.94 -8.92
CA GLU A 105 -1.95 9.73 -8.47
C GLU A 105 -0.79 8.77 -8.12
N ILE A 106 0.31 8.84 -8.86
CA ILE A 106 1.52 8.06 -8.55
C ILE A 106 2.38 8.83 -7.58
N VAL A 107 2.48 8.32 -6.36
CA VAL A 107 3.30 8.86 -5.27
C VAL A 107 4.58 8.05 -5.18
N LEU A 108 5.72 8.73 -5.06
CA LEU A 108 7.02 8.08 -4.83
C LEU A 108 7.33 8.14 -3.33
N GLY A 109 7.71 7.03 -2.73
CA GLY A 109 8.01 6.93 -1.29
C GLY A 109 9.07 7.94 -0.85
N SER A 110 10.22 7.98 -1.55
CA SER A 110 11.31 8.91 -1.28
C SER A 110 10.92 10.39 -1.34
N SER A 111 9.82 10.73 -2.02
CA SER A 111 9.36 12.11 -2.11
C SER A 111 8.82 12.71 -0.79
N PHE A 112 8.44 11.84 0.17
CA PHE A 112 7.90 12.28 1.45
C PHE A 112 8.44 11.54 2.67
N GLN A 113 8.95 10.32 2.51
CA GLN A 113 9.37 9.47 3.63
C GLN A 113 10.61 9.99 4.37
N PHE A 114 11.44 10.84 3.73
CA PHE A 114 12.57 11.51 4.40
C PHE A 114 12.18 12.79 5.17
N LYS A 115 10.94 13.24 5.05
CA LYS A 115 10.49 14.44 5.77
C LYS A 115 10.45 14.19 7.28
N LYS A 116 10.75 15.24 8.05
CA LYS A 116 10.80 15.20 9.52
C LYS A 116 9.49 14.68 10.13
N GLU A 117 8.37 15.13 9.60
CA GLU A 117 7.03 14.77 10.07
C GLU A 117 6.77 13.27 9.88
N TYR A 118 7.20 12.71 8.76
CA TYR A 118 7.10 11.28 8.47
C TYR A 118 7.97 10.47 9.44
N GLN A 119 9.25 10.82 9.56
CA GLN A 119 10.18 10.11 10.42
C GLN A 119 9.72 10.15 11.89
N PHE A 120 9.16 11.28 12.32
CA PHE A 120 8.62 11.40 13.68
C PHE A 120 7.38 10.53 13.89
N GLU A 121 6.52 10.37 12.88
CA GLU A 121 5.39 9.46 12.95
C GLU A 121 5.83 8.00 13.06
N VAL A 122 6.81 7.58 12.24
CA VAL A 122 7.39 6.22 12.33
C VAL A 122 8.00 5.97 13.71
N MET A 123 8.72 6.95 14.29
CA MET A 123 9.26 6.83 15.65
C MET A 123 8.18 6.67 16.72
N LYS A 124 7.04 7.38 16.59
CA LYS A 124 5.90 7.19 17.49
C LYS A 124 5.31 5.79 17.38
N LEU A 125 5.12 5.29 16.16
CA LEU A 125 4.66 3.93 15.94
C LEU A 125 5.61 2.90 16.57
N ALA A 126 6.92 3.12 16.45
CA ALA A 126 7.94 2.27 17.07
C ALA A 126 7.83 2.23 18.60
N GLN A 127 7.50 3.36 19.26
CA GLN A 127 7.28 3.40 20.73
C GLN A 127 6.11 2.50 21.19
N HIS A 128 5.13 2.28 20.34
CA HIS A 128 3.93 1.49 20.67
C HIS A 128 3.98 0.07 20.09
N THR A 129 5.04 -0.28 19.38
CA THR A 129 5.20 -1.60 18.75
C THR A 129 6.27 -2.41 19.48
N THR A 130 5.90 -3.55 20.04
CA THR A 130 6.88 -4.47 20.65
C THR A 130 7.70 -5.19 19.58
N ILE A 131 8.92 -5.58 19.92
CA ILE A 131 9.79 -6.35 19.01
C ILE A 131 9.07 -7.62 18.51
N ASN A 132 8.38 -8.36 19.38
CA ASN A 132 7.66 -9.56 19.00
C ASN A 132 6.51 -9.28 18.00
N ARG A 133 5.84 -8.14 18.11
CA ARG A 133 4.82 -7.71 17.14
C ARG A 133 5.45 -7.34 15.81
N GLY A 134 6.54 -6.57 15.84
CA GLY A 134 7.30 -6.22 14.64
C GLY A 134 7.84 -7.45 13.91
N LEU A 135 8.37 -8.43 14.63
CA LEU A 135 8.84 -9.69 14.06
C LEU A 135 7.71 -10.48 13.38
N ARG A 136 6.53 -10.58 13.99
CA ARG A 136 5.38 -11.26 13.35
C ARG A 136 4.96 -10.58 12.06
N SER A 137 4.78 -9.26 12.06
CA SER A 137 4.44 -8.52 10.84
C SER A 137 5.52 -8.63 9.77
N MET A 138 6.78 -8.75 10.16
CA MET A 138 7.89 -8.95 9.25
C MET A 138 7.93 -10.37 8.66
N GLN A 139 7.51 -11.40 9.41
CA GLN A 139 7.49 -12.81 8.95
C GLN A 139 6.66 -13.00 7.68
N GLU A 140 5.64 -12.18 7.49
CA GLU A 140 4.79 -12.19 6.31
C GLU A 140 5.48 -11.56 5.09
N ILE A 141 6.50 -10.72 5.32
CA ILE A 141 7.19 -9.93 4.28
C ILE A 141 8.58 -10.51 3.96
N ALA A 142 9.28 -11.04 4.98
CA ALA A 142 10.64 -11.52 4.86
C ALA A 142 10.69 -13.01 4.52
N ARG A 143 11.44 -13.35 3.46
CA ARG A 143 11.67 -14.75 3.06
C ARG A 143 12.63 -15.50 3.97
N ASP A 144 13.46 -14.80 4.73
CA ASP A 144 14.49 -15.35 5.62
C ASP A 144 14.45 -14.61 6.97
N ILE A 145 13.82 -15.24 7.96
CA ILE A 145 13.61 -14.66 9.29
C ILE A 145 14.88 -14.71 10.14
N ASP A 146 15.69 -15.75 9.97
CA ASP A 146 16.88 -15.97 10.80
C ASP A 146 17.96 -14.92 10.51
N ASN A 147 17.95 -14.35 9.31
CA ASN A 147 18.87 -13.30 8.88
C ASN A 147 18.18 -11.92 8.71
N ALA A 148 17.03 -11.72 9.35
CA ALA A 148 16.29 -10.49 9.27
C ALA A 148 17.07 -9.29 9.84
N THR A 149 17.01 -8.18 9.13
CA THR A 149 17.69 -6.94 9.53
C THR A 149 16.76 -5.98 10.25
N ILE A 150 17.32 -5.03 11.01
CA ILE A 150 16.55 -3.97 11.67
C ILE A 150 15.75 -3.16 10.65
N SER A 151 16.28 -2.96 9.44
CA SER A 151 15.58 -2.25 8.36
C SER A 151 14.27 -2.93 7.95
N GLN A 152 14.22 -4.25 7.99
CA GLN A 152 13.00 -5.01 7.72
C GLN A 152 11.97 -4.92 8.85
N LEU A 153 12.40 -4.71 10.11
CA LEU A 153 11.49 -4.37 11.21
C LEU A 153 10.89 -2.96 11.08
N TRP A 154 11.59 -2.06 10.38
CA TRP A 154 11.11 -0.70 10.11
C TRP A 154 9.99 -0.66 9.07
N TYR A 155 9.99 -1.62 8.17
CA TYR A 155 9.06 -1.74 7.05
C TYR A 155 7.56 -1.65 7.46
N PRO A 156 7.03 -2.50 8.35
CA PRO A 156 5.61 -2.42 8.72
C PRO A 156 5.22 -1.10 9.39
N LEU A 157 6.15 -0.48 10.13
CA LEU A 157 5.91 0.83 10.74
C LEU A 157 5.77 1.93 9.67
N MET A 158 6.62 1.87 8.66
CA MET A 158 6.55 2.78 7.52
C MET A 158 5.27 2.59 6.73
N GLN A 159 4.82 1.36 6.51
CA GLN A 159 3.57 1.08 5.80
C GLN A 159 2.36 1.72 6.51
N VAL A 160 2.28 1.62 7.83
CA VAL A 160 1.24 2.31 8.63
C VAL A 160 1.36 3.83 8.52
N ALA A 161 2.58 4.37 8.56
CA ALA A 161 2.83 5.81 8.42
C ALA A 161 2.44 6.32 7.02
N ASP A 162 2.69 5.53 5.97
CA ASP A 162 2.30 5.85 4.60
C ASP A 162 0.78 5.99 4.48
N ILE A 163 0.03 5.00 4.94
CA ILE A 163 -1.44 4.99 4.94
C ILE A 163 -1.98 6.24 5.65
N LYS A 164 -1.47 6.50 6.85
CA LYS A 164 -1.89 7.65 7.66
C LYS A 164 -1.59 8.99 7.01
N LEU A 165 -0.35 9.21 6.57
CA LEU A 165 0.10 10.50 6.04
C LEU A 165 -0.38 10.77 4.61
N MET A 166 -0.69 9.73 3.85
CA MET A 166 -1.33 9.87 2.54
C MET A 166 -2.85 10.07 2.65
N GLY A 167 -3.42 10.00 3.86
CA GLY A 167 -4.86 10.17 4.11
C GLY A 167 -5.70 9.10 3.43
N VAL A 168 -5.25 7.86 3.49
CA VAL A 168 -5.90 6.71 2.87
C VAL A 168 -7.15 6.31 3.67
N ASP A 169 -8.23 6.05 2.97
CA ASP A 169 -9.49 5.55 3.53
C ASP A 169 -9.70 4.05 3.22
N ILE A 170 -9.18 3.60 2.08
CA ILE A 170 -9.31 2.22 1.59
C ILE A 170 -7.93 1.73 1.14
N ALA A 171 -7.33 0.82 1.88
CA ALA A 171 -6.10 0.15 1.48
C ALA A 171 -6.43 -1.16 0.74
N VAL A 172 -5.72 -1.41 -0.36
CA VAL A 172 -5.82 -2.65 -1.14
C VAL A 172 -4.49 -3.39 -1.05
N GLY A 173 -4.56 -4.65 -0.69
CA GLY A 173 -3.42 -5.58 -0.67
C GLY A 173 -3.75 -6.90 -1.36
N GLY A 174 -2.74 -7.74 -1.56
CA GLY A 174 -2.95 -9.15 -1.85
C GLY A 174 -3.49 -9.89 -0.62
N THR A 175 -4.02 -11.09 -0.81
CA THR A 175 -4.42 -11.94 0.34
C THR A 175 -3.24 -12.34 1.22
N ASP A 176 -2.05 -12.28 0.68
CA ASP A 176 -0.77 -12.52 1.38
C ASP A 176 -0.43 -11.36 2.35
N ASP A 177 -1.01 -10.16 2.09
CA ASP A 177 -0.84 -8.95 2.91
C ASP A 177 -1.95 -8.77 3.95
N ALA A 178 -3.06 -9.53 3.86
CA ALA A 178 -4.24 -9.36 4.70
C ALA A 178 -4.00 -9.65 6.20
N ALA A 179 -3.00 -10.47 6.51
CA ALA A 179 -2.64 -10.79 7.89
C ALA A 179 -2.04 -9.60 8.68
N VAL A 180 -1.71 -8.48 8.03
CA VAL A 180 -1.20 -7.26 8.68
C VAL A 180 -2.29 -6.51 9.45
N ASP A 181 -3.58 -6.67 9.07
CA ASP A 181 -4.69 -5.88 9.59
C ASP A 181 -5.50 -6.55 10.73
N GLU A 182 -5.26 -7.82 11.08
CA GLU A 182 -6.06 -8.55 12.08
C GLU A 182 -5.94 -8.08 13.55
N HIS A 183 -5.19 -6.99 13.83
CA HIS A 183 -4.99 -6.50 15.20
C HIS A 183 -5.08 -4.97 15.32
N ARG A 184 -6.25 -4.43 14.99
CA ARG A 184 -6.67 -3.11 15.49
C ARG A 184 -7.16 -3.17 16.92
#